data_ae9135e2779a76571d11a0e5788e75e4
#
_entry.id   ae9135e2779a76571d11a0e5788e75e4
#
_cell.length_a   1.000
_cell.length_b   1.000
_cell.length_c   1.000
_cell.angle_alpha   90.00
_cell.angle_beta   90.00
_cell.angle_gamma   90.00
#
_symmetry.space_group_name_H-M   'P 1'
#
loop_
_entity.id
_entity.type
_entity.pdbx_description
1 polymer ?
#
loop_
_entity_poly.entity_id
_entity_poly.type
_entity_poly.pdbx_seq_one_letter_code
_entity_poly.pdbx_strand_id
1 'polypeptide(L)'
;MHLVDPLYLLALPALGAGVAAYVAIAVRRRRRGTAFASPALVPNVAPASPRWRRHLPLALYALALAALIVAVAKPTTTVAVPDERASIMLVTDVSGSMTATDVAPNRMRAARRAASRFVDDVPEQIRIGVMAFNQHPRTLQRPTRDRAEVHEALNRMRPSGGTATGEALKAALQVLRPPLKPGEEPAPAAIVLLSDGESVTGRDPVAVAHEAADEGVPIYTVALGTDE
;
A
#
# COMPACT_ATOMS: atom_id res chain seq x y z
N MET A 1 8.62 -5.77 -5.23
CA MET A 1 8.55 -6.88 -6.17
C MET A 1 8.90 -8.16 -5.44
N HIS A 2 7.95 -9.08 -5.28
CA HIS A 2 8.20 -10.42 -4.75
C HIS A 2 8.11 -11.43 -5.88
N LEU A 3 9.02 -12.40 -5.90
CA LEU A 3 8.99 -13.54 -6.81
C LEU A 3 8.27 -14.68 -6.07
N VAL A 4 7.21 -15.22 -6.65
CA VAL A 4 6.45 -16.33 -6.02
C VAL A 4 7.31 -17.59 -5.98
N ASP A 5 8.05 -17.86 -7.06
CA ASP A 5 8.86 -19.07 -7.20
C ASP A 5 10.28 -18.75 -7.66
N PRO A 6 11.18 -18.26 -6.77
CA PRO A 6 12.55 -17.85 -7.14
C PRO A 6 13.42 -19.01 -7.62
N LEU A 7 13.08 -20.26 -7.29
CA LEU A 7 13.82 -21.45 -7.68
C LEU A 7 13.93 -21.62 -9.21
N TYR A 8 12.93 -21.17 -9.98
CA TYR A 8 13.00 -21.25 -11.43
C TYR A 8 14.07 -20.35 -12.05
N LEU A 9 14.51 -19.30 -11.37
CA LEU A 9 15.62 -18.47 -11.84
C LEU A 9 16.95 -19.21 -11.87
N LEU A 10 17.09 -20.33 -11.13
CA LEU A 10 18.27 -21.19 -11.22
C LEU A 10 18.43 -21.86 -12.59
N ALA A 11 17.39 -21.86 -13.42
CA ALA A 11 17.47 -22.33 -14.80
C ALA A 11 18.22 -21.34 -15.72
N LEU A 12 18.34 -20.04 -15.36
CA LEU A 12 19.09 -19.05 -16.14
C LEU A 12 20.59 -19.36 -16.24
N PRO A 13 21.31 -19.65 -15.16
CA PRO A 13 22.70 -20.07 -15.27
C PRO A 13 22.87 -21.38 -16.05
N ALA A 14 21.94 -22.33 -15.95
CA ALA A 14 21.98 -23.55 -16.74
C ALA A 14 21.82 -23.25 -18.25
N LEU A 15 20.92 -22.36 -18.62
CA LEU A 15 20.76 -21.85 -19.99
C LEU A 15 22.05 -21.18 -20.48
N GLY A 16 22.64 -20.31 -19.67
CA GLY A 16 23.92 -19.64 -19.96
C GLY A 16 25.06 -20.65 -20.20
N ALA A 17 25.15 -21.68 -19.37
CA ALA A 17 26.14 -22.77 -19.53
C ALA A 17 25.93 -23.53 -20.84
N GLY A 18 24.66 -23.80 -21.22
CA GLY A 18 24.32 -24.45 -22.49
C GLY A 18 24.74 -23.62 -23.71
N VAL A 19 24.47 -22.32 -23.70
CA VAL A 19 24.90 -21.39 -24.76
C VAL A 19 26.43 -21.31 -24.84
N ALA A 20 27.11 -21.21 -23.68
CA ALA A 20 28.58 -21.19 -23.63
C ALA A 20 29.20 -22.47 -24.18
N ALA A 21 28.66 -23.66 -23.82
CA ALA A 21 29.08 -24.94 -24.34
C ALA A 21 28.91 -25.02 -25.88
N TYR A 22 27.76 -24.58 -26.38
CA TYR A 22 27.54 -24.50 -27.84
C TYR A 22 28.57 -23.63 -28.55
N VAL A 23 28.83 -22.42 -28.02
CA VAL A 23 29.85 -21.52 -28.59
C VAL A 23 31.22 -22.16 -28.56
N ALA A 24 31.61 -22.78 -27.45
CA ALA A 24 32.90 -23.48 -27.32
C ALA A 24 33.06 -24.63 -28.33
N ILE A 25 32.00 -25.44 -28.51
CA ILE A 25 32.00 -26.53 -29.49
C ILE A 25 32.07 -25.95 -30.92
N ALA A 26 31.33 -24.89 -31.21
CA ALA A 26 31.37 -24.24 -32.53
C ALA A 26 32.75 -23.67 -32.88
N VAL A 27 33.43 -23.07 -31.88
CA VAL A 27 34.81 -22.58 -32.02
C VAL A 27 35.79 -23.72 -32.21
N ARG A 28 35.69 -24.80 -31.41
CA ARG A 28 36.57 -26.00 -31.52
C ARG A 28 36.39 -26.67 -32.88
N ARG A 29 35.18 -26.84 -33.39
CA ARG A 29 34.93 -27.44 -34.74
C ARG A 29 35.53 -26.59 -35.85
N ARG A 30 35.49 -25.26 -35.74
CA ARG A 30 36.18 -24.36 -36.69
C ARG A 30 37.69 -24.56 -36.73
N ARG A 31 38.32 -24.63 -35.55
CA ARG A 31 39.79 -24.86 -35.45
C ARG A 31 40.22 -26.21 -36.04
N ARG A 32 39.39 -27.25 -35.94
CA ARG A 32 39.67 -28.56 -36.53
C ARG A 32 39.45 -28.59 -38.03
N GLY A 33 38.41 -27.87 -38.54
CA GLY A 33 38.11 -27.82 -39.99
C GLY A 33 39.18 -27.14 -40.83
N THR A 34 39.92 -26.17 -40.25
CA THR A 34 41.03 -25.49 -40.95
C THR A 34 42.29 -26.34 -41.04
N ALA A 35 42.42 -27.45 -40.26
CA ALA A 35 43.59 -28.31 -40.26
C ALA A 35 43.60 -29.31 -41.44
N PHE A 36 42.47 -29.55 -42.09
CA PHE A 36 42.35 -30.56 -43.19
C PHE A 36 42.01 -30.00 -44.55
N ALA A 37 41.76 -28.69 -44.72
CA ALA A 37 41.43 -28.10 -45.98
C ALA A 37 42.64 -27.38 -46.59
N SER A 38 43.06 -27.81 -47.79
CA SER A 38 44.04 -27.12 -48.57
C SER A 38 43.58 -25.70 -48.89
N PRO A 39 44.35 -24.64 -48.61
CA PRO A 39 43.92 -23.26 -48.73
C PRO A 39 43.45 -22.81 -50.14
N ALA A 40 43.85 -23.54 -51.15
CA ALA A 40 43.56 -23.21 -52.57
C ALA A 40 42.15 -23.60 -53.05
N LEU A 41 41.41 -24.46 -52.33
CA LEU A 41 40.10 -24.96 -52.77
C LEU A 41 38.87 -24.36 -52.01
N VAL A 42 39.10 -23.63 -50.97
CA VAL A 42 38.07 -23.09 -50.08
C VAL A 42 37.19 -22.00 -50.67
N PRO A 43 37.68 -21.09 -51.57
CA PRO A 43 36.85 -19.99 -52.11
C PRO A 43 35.69 -20.40 -53.00
N ASN A 44 35.81 -21.55 -53.67
CA ASN A 44 34.87 -21.94 -54.75
C ASN A 44 33.71 -22.83 -54.29
N VAL A 45 33.67 -23.33 -53.04
CA VAL A 45 32.70 -24.33 -52.60
C VAL A 45 31.73 -23.81 -51.50
N ALA A 46 32.01 -22.66 -50.88
CA ALA A 46 31.17 -22.14 -49.81
C ALA A 46 30.67 -20.71 -50.13
N PRO A 47 29.38 -20.49 -50.37
CA PRO A 47 28.85 -19.13 -50.47
C PRO A 47 29.08 -18.35 -49.20
N ALA A 48 29.57 -17.13 -49.31
CA ALA A 48 29.87 -16.21 -48.21
C ALA A 48 28.56 -15.75 -47.52
N SER A 49 27.86 -16.64 -46.83
CA SER A 49 26.75 -16.22 -46.00
C SER A 49 27.26 -15.49 -44.76
N PRO A 50 26.68 -14.34 -44.38
CA PRO A 50 27.12 -13.57 -43.21
C PRO A 50 27.03 -14.45 -41.97
N ARG A 51 28.14 -14.58 -41.23
CA ARG A 51 28.34 -15.53 -40.12
C ARG A 51 27.33 -15.34 -38.95
N TRP A 52 26.76 -14.14 -38.81
CA TRP A 52 25.79 -13.86 -37.77
C TRP A 52 24.41 -14.53 -37.99
N ARG A 53 23.98 -14.72 -39.28
CA ARG A 53 22.71 -15.40 -39.64
C ARG A 53 22.65 -16.82 -39.10
N ARG A 54 23.78 -17.49 -38.96
CA ARG A 54 23.85 -18.86 -38.42
C ARG A 54 23.58 -18.91 -36.91
N HIS A 55 23.88 -17.84 -36.17
CA HIS A 55 23.71 -17.79 -34.71
C HIS A 55 22.40 -17.10 -34.31
N LEU A 56 21.74 -16.41 -35.24
CA LEU A 56 20.49 -15.71 -35.00
C LEU A 56 19.36 -16.63 -34.48
N PRO A 57 19.10 -17.81 -35.06
CA PRO A 57 18.03 -18.69 -34.57
C PRO A 57 18.30 -19.15 -33.13
N LEU A 58 19.55 -19.48 -32.82
CA LEU A 58 19.93 -19.87 -31.47
C LEU A 58 19.79 -18.73 -30.46
N ALA A 59 20.19 -17.52 -30.83
CA ALA A 59 20.04 -16.34 -29.99
C ALA A 59 18.57 -16.03 -29.69
N LEU A 60 17.69 -16.13 -30.71
CA LEU A 60 16.26 -15.94 -30.54
C LEU A 60 15.66 -17.05 -29.66
N TYR A 61 16.08 -18.29 -29.84
CA TYR A 61 15.62 -19.40 -29.01
C TYR A 61 16.06 -19.25 -27.54
N ALA A 62 17.32 -18.87 -27.31
CA ALA A 62 17.83 -18.62 -25.98
C ALA A 62 17.12 -17.46 -25.29
N LEU A 63 16.83 -16.39 -26.04
CA LEU A 63 16.07 -15.23 -25.54
C LEU A 63 14.61 -15.62 -25.19
N ALA A 64 13.96 -16.39 -26.04
CA ALA A 64 12.60 -16.89 -25.79
C ALA A 64 12.55 -17.79 -24.55
N LEU A 65 13.54 -18.67 -24.39
CA LEU A 65 13.63 -19.54 -23.22
C LEU A 65 13.92 -18.75 -21.92
N ALA A 66 14.78 -17.73 -22.00
CA ALA A 66 15.03 -16.84 -20.87
C ALA A 66 13.78 -16.05 -20.46
N ALA A 67 13.03 -15.54 -21.45
CA ALA A 67 11.76 -14.86 -21.20
C ALA A 67 10.72 -15.80 -20.56
N LEU A 68 10.66 -17.06 -21.00
CA LEU A 68 9.79 -18.07 -20.42
C LEU A 68 10.16 -18.40 -18.97
N ILE A 69 11.45 -18.51 -18.66
CA ILE A 69 11.93 -18.74 -17.29
C ILE A 69 11.51 -17.59 -16.37
N VAL A 70 11.66 -16.33 -16.82
CA VAL A 70 11.21 -15.15 -16.07
C VAL A 70 9.69 -15.14 -15.91
N ALA A 71 8.93 -15.51 -16.95
CA ALA A 71 7.48 -15.56 -16.86
C ALA A 71 6.99 -16.62 -15.86
N VAL A 72 7.64 -17.80 -15.83
CA VAL A 72 7.31 -18.87 -14.87
C VAL A 72 7.68 -18.48 -13.42
N ALA A 73 8.70 -17.64 -13.22
CA ALA A 73 9.07 -17.13 -11.92
C ALA A 73 8.00 -16.18 -11.31
N LYS A 74 6.94 -15.81 -12.08
CA LYS A 74 5.78 -15.02 -11.66
C LYS A 74 6.17 -13.79 -10.83
N PRO A 75 6.81 -12.77 -11.45
CA PRO A 75 7.06 -11.54 -10.76
C PRO A 75 5.74 -10.87 -10.38
N THR A 76 5.44 -10.77 -9.08
CA THR A 76 4.24 -10.09 -8.57
C THR A 76 4.61 -8.75 -7.98
N THR A 77 3.84 -7.73 -8.32
CA THR A 77 3.83 -6.45 -7.60
C THR A 77 2.52 -6.39 -6.82
N THR A 78 2.60 -6.15 -5.52
CA THR A 78 1.42 -5.80 -4.72
C THR A 78 0.96 -4.42 -5.17
N VAL A 79 -0.10 -4.38 -5.97
CA VAL A 79 -0.86 -3.17 -6.21
C VAL A 79 -1.89 -3.10 -5.08
N ALA A 80 -1.79 -2.10 -4.21
CA ALA A 80 -2.85 -1.83 -3.24
C ALA A 80 -4.10 -1.40 -4.03
N VAL A 81 -5.00 -2.34 -4.26
CA VAL A 81 -6.34 -2.01 -4.76
C VAL A 81 -7.10 -1.48 -3.55
N PRO A 82 -7.62 -0.24 -3.58
CA PRO A 82 -8.45 0.26 -2.49
C PRO A 82 -9.66 -0.67 -2.31
N ASP A 83 -9.79 -1.28 -1.12
CA ASP A 83 -11.00 -2.04 -0.82
C ASP A 83 -12.15 -1.02 -0.73
N GLU A 84 -13.16 -1.19 -1.58
CA GLU A 84 -14.34 -0.33 -1.60
C GLU A 84 -15.09 -0.30 -0.25
N ARG A 85 -14.80 -1.26 0.63
CA ARG A 85 -15.35 -1.33 1.99
C ARG A 85 -14.51 -0.58 3.02
N ALA A 86 -13.30 -0.10 2.65
CA ALA A 86 -12.43 0.61 3.57
C ALA A 86 -13.12 1.81 4.20
N SER A 87 -12.92 1.99 5.51
CA SER A 87 -13.60 3.03 6.28
C SER A 87 -12.63 3.75 7.22
N ILE A 88 -12.75 5.07 7.30
CA ILE A 88 -11.99 5.90 8.24
C ILE A 88 -12.99 6.60 9.18
N MET A 89 -12.71 6.56 10.48
CA MET A 89 -13.47 7.33 11.45
C MET A 89 -12.63 8.53 11.91
N LEU A 90 -13.10 9.74 11.60
CA LEU A 90 -12.55 10.98 12.15
C LEU A 90 -13.16 11.18 13.54
N VAL A 91 -12.31 11.10 14.57
CA VAL A 91 -12.69 11.27 15.97
C VAL A 91 -12.12 12.59 16.46
N THR A 92 -12.98 13.59 16.63
CA THR A 92 -12.57 14.96 16.93
C THR A 92 -12.99 15.35 18.33
N ASP A 93 -12.03 15.84 19.08
CA ASP A 93 -12.27 16.46 20.38
C ASP A 93 -13.09 17.75 20.22
N VAL A 94 -14.15 17.86 20.99
CA VAL A 94 -14.97 19.06 21.09
C VAL A 94 -15.09 19.56 22.54
N SER A 95 -14.08 19.26 23.36
CA SER A 95 -14.00 19.76 24.75
C SER A 95 -13.85 21.28 24.83
N GLY A 96 -13.95 21.83 26.05
CA GLY A 96 -13.83 23.26 26.30
C GLY A 96 -12.45 23.83 25.91
N SER A 97 -11.36 23.05 26.04
CA SER A 97 -9.99 23.42 25.64
C SER A 97 -9.86 23.75 24.15
N MET A 98 -10.73 23.20 23.29
CA MET A 98 -10.77 23.47 21.86
C MET A 98 -11.22 24.90 21.49
N THR A 99 -11.64 25.69 22.46
CA THR A 99 -11.93 27.13 22.27
C THR A 99 -10.65 28.00 22.36
N ALA A 100 -9.53 27.45 22.81
CA ALA A 100 -8.26 28.15 22.94
C ALA A 100 -7.82 28.76 21.59
N THR A 101 -7.16 29.93 21.68
CA THR A 101 -6.77 30.77 20.54
C THR A 101 -5.28 30.77 20.25
N ASP A 102 -4.53 29.85 20.86
CA ASP A 102 -3.12 29.61 20.60
C ASP A 102 -2.86 29.20 19.15
N VAL A 103 -3.86 28.56 18.51
CA VAL A 103 -3.88 28.28 17.05
C VAL A 103 -4.94 29.15 16.40
N ALA A 104 -4.55 29.97 15.41
CA ALA A 104 -5.47 30.92 14.77
C ALA A 104 -6.57 30.25 13.93
N PRO A 105 -7.84 30.65 14.03
CA PRO A 105 -8.44 31.59 14.95
C PRO A 105 -8.81 30.94 16.31
N ASN A 106 -8.91 29.63 16.41
CA ASN A 106 -8.98 28.78 17.59
C ASN A 106 -8.76 27.30 17.19
N ARG A 107 -8.45 26.44 18.17
CA ARG A 107 -8.15 25.02 17.95
C ARG A 107 -9.29 24.30 17.21
N MET A 108 -10.55 24.53 17.59
CA MET A 108 -11.72 23.90 16.95
C MET A 108 -11.84 24.26 15.45
N ARG A 109 -11.61 25.52 15.08
CA ARG A 109 -11.65 25.91 13.66
C ARG A 109 -10.45 25.36 12.89
N ALA A 110 -9.29 25.26 13.53
CA ALA A 110 -8.11 24.63 12.93
C ALA A 110 -8.35 23.14 12.69
N ALA A 111 -8.87 22.41 13.70
CA ALA A 111 -9.24 21.01 13.59
C ALA A 111 -10.24 20.76 12.45
N ARG A 112 -11.29 21.58 12.39
CA ARG A 112 -12.31 21.47 11.33
C ARG A 112 -11.72 21.70 9.94
N ARG A 113 -10.83 22.70 9.77
CA ARG A 113 -10.14 22.94 8.49
C ARG A 113 -9.22 21.77 8.12
N ALA A 114 -8.47 21.23 9.08
CA ALA A 114 -7.60 20.07 8.86
C ALA A 114 -8.43 18.85 8.46
N ALA A 115 -9.51 18.57 9.19
CA ALA A 115 -10.44 17.48 8.87
C ALA A 115 -11.09 17.64 7.49
N SER A 116 -11.52 18.87 7.13
CA SER A 116 -12.09 19.12 5.79
C SER A 116 -11.08 18.85 4.67
N ARG A 117 -9.85 19.33 4.80
CA ARG A 117 -8.78 19.04 3.82
C ARG A 117 -8.52 17.55 3.71
N PHE A 118 -8.41 16.87 4.84
CA PHE A 118 -8.23 15.42 4.86
C PHE A 118 -9.36 14.70 4.11
N VAL A 119 -10.63 15.11 4.31
CA VAL A 119 -11.80 14.54 3.62
C VAL A 119 -11.70 14.74 2.11
N ASP A 120 -11.21 15.92 1.67
CA ASP A 120 -11.03 16.24 0.25
C ASP A 120 -9.88 15.44 -0.40
N ASP A 121 -8.82 15.15 0.36
CA ASP A 121 -7.63 14.42 -0.12
C ASP A 121 -7.82 12.89 -0.13
N VAL A 122 -8.77 12.34 0.65
CA VAL A 122 -9.03 10.90 0.71
C VAL A 122 -9.75 10.42 -0.56
N PRO A 123 -9.30 9.32 -1.20
CA PRO A 123 -9.96 8.75 -2.38
C PRO A 123 -11.45 8.50 -2.16
N GLU A 124 -12.28 8.77 -3.18
CA GLU A 124 -13.75 8.69 -3.11
C GLU A 124 -14.28 7.30 -2.73
N GLN A 125 -13.52 6.24 -3.03
CA GLN A 125 -13.88 4.86 -2.71
C GLN A 125 -13.91 4.57 -1.21
N ILE A 126 -13.14 5.33 -0.40
CA ILE A 126 -13.03 5.17 1.04
C ILE A 126 -14.20 5.87 1.74
N ARG A 127 -14.87 5.16 2.65
CA ARG A 127 -15.93 5.72 3.47
C ARG A 127 -15.35 6.52 4.63
N ILE A 128 -15.91 7.67 4.92
CA ILE A 128 -15.50 8.51 6.05
C ILE A 128 -16.68 8.70 7.00
N GLY A 129 -16.45 8.38 8.27
CA GLY A 129 -17.36 8.71 9.37
C GLY A 129 -16.83 9.87 10.20
N VAL A 130 -17.70 10.55 10.91
CA VAL A 130 -17.36 11.65 11.82
C VAL A 130 -17.93 11.37 13.19
N MET A 131 -17.08 11.42 14.20
CA MET A 131 -17.43 11.32 15.60
C MET A 131 -16.88 12.54 16.34
N ALA A 132 -17.71 13.22 17.08
CA ALA A 132 -17.30 14.25 18.03
C ALA A 132 -17.33 13.67 19.44
N PHE A 133 -16.36 14.02 20.26
CA PHE A 133 -16.37 13.60 21.65
C PHE A 133 -16.01 14.73 22.61
N ASN A 134 -16.62 14.66 23.76
CA ASN A 134 -16.25 15.36 24.96
C ASN A 134 -16.22 14.34 26.11
N GLN A 135 -17.06 14.46 27.14
CA GLN A 135 -17.28 13.40 28.13
C GLN A 135 -18.02 12.18 27.55
N HIS A 136 -18.78 12.37 26.45
CA HIS A 136 -19.54 11.31 25.79
C HIS A 136 -19.31 11.36 24.29
N PRO A 137 -18.91 10.24 23.65
CA PRO A 137 -18.76 10.19 22.20
C PRO A 137 -20.12 10.23 21.50
N ARG A 138 -20.18 10.95 20.39
CA ARG A 138 -21.37 11.08 19.54
C ARG A 138 -21.00 10.88 18.08
N THR A 139 -21.51 9.85 17.45
CA THR A 139 -21.39 9.67 16.00
C THR A 139 -22.27 10.71 15.31
N LEU A 140 -21.65 11.66 14.65
CA LEU A 140 -22.34 12.70 13.86
C LEU A 140 -22.69 12.19 12.48
N GLN A 141 -21.81 11.36 11.89
CA GLN A 141 -21.99 10.71 10.61
C GLN A 141 -21.35 9.31 10.64
N ARG A 142 -22.12 8.29 10.27
CA ARG A 142 -21.57 6.96 10.03
C ARG A 142 -20.74 6.93 8.76
N PRO A 143 -19.79 5.99 8.61
CA PRO A 143 -18.97 5.91 7.41
C PRO A 143 -19.78 5.92 6.12
N THR A 144 -19.62 6.99 5.31
CA THR A 144 -20.29 7.21 4.03
C THR A 144 -19.29 7.65 2.95
N ARG A 145 -19.64 7.48 1.69
CA ARG A 145 -18.89 8.04 0.55
C ARG A 145 -19.37 9.45 0.19
N ASP A 146 -20.52 9.86 0.69
CA ASP A 146 -21.05 11.20 0.46
C ASP A 146 -20.26 12.25 1.26
N ARG A 147 -19.37 12.96 0.56
CA ARG A 147 -18.51 13.99 1.15
C ARG A 147 -19.31 15.18 1.68
N ALA A 148 -20.46 15.48 1.08
CA ALA A 148 -21.31 16.59 1.53
C ALA A 148 -21.86 16.30 2.93
N GLU A 149 -22.34 15.07 3.20
CA GLU A 149 -22.78 14.65 4.54
C GLU A 149 -21.64 14.72 5.57
N VAL A 150 -20.40 14.34 5.16
CA VAL A 150 -19.24 14.41 6.03
C VAL A 150 -18.91 15.86 6.39
N HIS A 151 -18.87 16.76 5.41
CA HIS A 151 -18.62 18.19 5.64
C HIS A 151 -19.71 18.83 6.50
N GLU A 152 -20.95 18.47 6.28
CA GLU A 152 -22.06 18.94 7.14
C GLU A 152 -21.89 18.48 8.58
N ALA A 153 -21.50 17.21 8.81
CA ALA A 153 -21.21 16.68 10.14
C ALA A 153 -20.06 17.44 10.82
N LEU A 154 -18.97 17.73 10.09
CA LEU A 154 -17.85 18.54 10.60
C LEU A 154 -18.33 19.96 11.00
N ASN A 155 -19.23 20.56 10.23
CA ASN A 155 -19.78 21.90 10.52
C ASN A 155 -20.72 21.93 11.73
N ARG A 156 -21.34 20.80 12.09
CA ARG A 156 -22.22 20.67 13.27
C ARG A 156 -21.47 20.59 14.60
N MET A 157 -20.15 20.31 14.60
CA MET A 157 -19.36 20.21 15.84
C MET A 157 -19.40 21.53 16.62
N ARG A 158 -19.61 21.46 17.94
CA ARG A 158 -19.62 22.61 18.86
C ARG A 158 -18.83 22.25 20.11
N PRO A 159 -17.91 23.12 20.56
CA PRO A 159 -17.13 22.89 21.76
C PRO A 159 -18.00 22.88 23.02
N SER A 160 -17.83 21.88 23.89
CA SER A 160 -18.49 21.80 25.20
C SER A 160 -17.94 20.67 26.05
N GLY A 161 -17.92 20.83 27.36
CA GLY A 161 -17.62 19.78 28.33
C GLY A 161 -16.15 19.44 28.49
N GLY A 162 -15.86 18.30 29.10
CA GLY A 162 -14.53 17.73 29.31
C GLY A 162 -14.11 16.75 28.21
N THR A 163 -13.08 15.91 28.48
CA THR A 163 -12.47 15.04 27.49
C THR A 163 -12.42 13.60 27.98
N ALA A 164 -13.00 12.66 27.22
CA ALA A 164 -12.97 11.21 27.48
C ALA A 164 -12.50 10.44 26.23
N THR A 165 -11.20 10.51 25.94
CA THR A 165 -10.59 9.96 24.72
C THR A 165 -10.76 8.46 24.60
N GLY A 166 -10.57 7.70 25.70
CA GLY A 166 -10.71 6.24 25.68
C GLY A 166 -12.13 5.78 25.32
N GLU A 167 -13.16 6.49 25.83
CA GLU A 167 -14.54 6.19 25.45
C GLU A 167 -14.81 6.48 23.99
N ALA A 168 -14.21 7.55 23.45
CA ALA A 168 -14.36 7.92 22.04
C ALA A 168 -13.70 6.87 21.11
N LEU A 169 -12.50 6.43 21.44
CA LEU A 169 -11.81 5.38 20.68
C LEU A 169 -12.60 4.07 20.71
N LYS A 170 -13.12 3.67 21.88
CA LYS A 170 -13.95 2.45 21.99
C LYS A 170 -15.24 2.54 21.17
N ALA A 171 -15.91 3.67 21.21
CA ALA A 171 -17.12 3.89 20.41
C ALA A 171 -16.82 3.90 18.90
N ALA A 172 -15.70 4.51 18.50
CA ALA A 172 -15.27 4.50 17.10
C ALA A 172 -14.95 3.07 16.60
N LEU A 173 -14.25 2.29 17.42
CA LEU A 173 -13.96 0.89 17.14
C LEU A 173 -15.23 0.06 16.95
N GLN A 174 -16.22 0.22 17.81
CA GLN A 174 -17.52 -0.45 17.68
C GLN A 174 -18.27 -0.09 16.40
N VAL A 175 -18.17 1.15 15.93
CA VAL A 175 -18.78 1.57 14.66
C VAL A 175 -18.05 0.97 13.46
N LEU A 176 -16.73 0.86 13.53
CA LEU A 176 -15.89 0.31 12.45
C LEU A 176 -15.87 -1.22 12.41
N ARG A 177 -16.16 -1.88 13.54
CA ARG A 177 -16.20 -3.34 13.71
C ARG A 177 -17.58 -3.82 14.11
N PRO A 178 -18.59 -3.69 13.23
CA PRO A 178 -19.91 -4.30 13.51
C PRO A 178 -19.79 -5.83 13.54
N PRO A 179 -20.72 -6.53 14.21
CA PRO A 179 -20.76 -7.98 14.17
C PRO A 179 -20.78 -8.52 12.73
N LEU A 180 -19.86 -9.41 12.41
CA LEU A 180 -19.71 -9.98 11.07
C LEU A 180 -20.61 -11.23 10.92
N LYS A 181 -21.04 -11.49 9.69
CA LYS A 181 -21.71 -12.74 9.34
C LYS A 181 -20.67 -13.86 9.24
N PRO A 182 -21.08 -15.14 9.45
CA PRO A 182 -20.17 -16.26 9.28
C PRO A 182 -19.50 -16.27 7.89
N GLY A 183 -18.15 -16.24 7.87
CA GLY A 183 -17.36 -16.24 6.63
C GLY A 183 -17.11 -14.86 6.04
N GLU A 184 -17.53 -13.78 6.68
CA GLU A 184 -17.20 -12.41 6.26
C GLU A 184 -15.89 -11.95 6.92
N GLU A 185 -14.96 -11.44 6.12
CA GLU A 185 -13.72 -10.84 6.63
C GLU A 185 -13.95 -9.36 7.00
N PRO A 186 -13.31 -8.88 8.08
CA PRO A 186 -13.44 -7.49 8.49
C PRO A 186 -12.85 -6.56 7.41
N ALA A 187 -13.60 -5.54 7.02
CA ALA A 187 -13.13 -4.55 6.07
C ALA A 187 -11.98 -3.71 6.65
N PRO A 188 -11.02 -3.24 5.82
CA PRO A 188 -9.98 -2.33 6.28
C PRO A 188 -10.59 -1.10 6.94
N ALA A 189 -10.06 -0.74 8.12
CA ALA A 189 -10.56 0.40 8.87
C ALA A 189 -9.42 1.13 9.57
N ALA A 190 -9.58 2.44 9.81
CA ALA A 190 -8.63 3.25 10.56
C ALA A 190 -9.37 4.33 11.38
N ILE A 191 -8.75 4.76 12.47
CA ILE A 191 -9.21 5.89 13.26
C ILE A 191 -8.22 7.04 13.12
N VAL A 192 -8.72 8.25 12.88
CA VAL A 192 -7.93 9.49 12.93
C VAL A 192 -8.45 10.32 14.09
N LEU A 193 -7.65 10.43 15.13
CA LEU A 193 -7.97 11.16 16.34
C LEU A 193 -7.38 12.58 16.27
N LEU A 194 -8.26 13.59 16.39
CA LEU A 194 -7.87 15.00 16.52
C LEU A 194 -8.17 15.45 17.94
N SER A 195 -7.14 15.69 18.76
CA SER A 195 -7.26 16.08 20.15
C SER A 195 -6.09 16.96 20.56
N ASP A 196 -6.26 17.74 21.63
CA ASP A 196 -5.17 18.49 22.26
C ASP A 196 -4.40 17.69 23.32
N GLY A 197 -4.72 16.41 23.49
CA GLY A 197 -3.91 15.44 24.24
C GLY A 197 -4.36 15.16 25.68
N GLU A 198 -5.23 15.93 26.28
CA GLU A 198 -5.68 15.69 27.65
C GLU A 198 -6.91 14.75 27.71
N SER A 199 -6.73 13.54 28.26
CA SER A 199 -7.85 12.67 28.65
C SER A 199 -8.08 12.80 30.14
N VAL A 200 -9.18 13.43 30.53
CA VAL A 200 -9.45 13.75 31.94
C VAL A 200 -10.29 12.68 32.64
N THR A 201 -11.08 11.91 31.89
CA THR A 201 -12.03 10.93 32.43
C THR A 201 -12.22 9.73 31.50
N GLY A 202 -12.75 8.63 32.05
CA GLY A 202 -13.15 7.45 31.28
C GLY A 202 -12.08 6.37 31.23
N ARG A 203 -12.15 5.52 30.19
CA ARG A 203 -11.21 4.41 29.97
C ARG A 203 -9.82 4.92 29.64
N ASP A 204 -8.80 4.12 29.95
CA ASP A 204 -7.44 4.36 29.51
C ASP A 204 -7.36 4.30 27.96
N PRO A 205 -6.98 5.41 27.30
CA PRO A 205 -6.86 5.43 25.84
C PRO A 205 -5.84 4.44 25.30
N VAL A 206 -4.79 4.14 26.06
CA VAL A 206 -3.72 3.21 25.67
C VAL A 206 -4.26 1.77 25.64
N ALA A 207 -5.04 1.39 26.64
CA ALA A 207 -5.68 0.08 26.67
C ALA A 207 -6.63 -0.14 25.47
N VAL A 208 -7.40 0.90 25.10
CA VAL A 208 -8.27 0.85 23.93
C VAL A 208 -7.49 0.83 22.61
N ALA A 209 -6.34 1.52 22.56
CA ALA A 209 -5.46 1.49 21.38
C ALA A 209 -4.88 0.08 21.15
N HIS A 210 -4.51 -0.64 22.21
CA HIS A 210 -4.10 -2.05 22.09
C HIS A 210 -5.24 -2.94 21.56
N GLU A 211 -6.46 -2.74 22.08
CA GLU A 211 -7.64 -3.48 21.59
C GLU A 211 -7.87 -3.19 20.07
N ALA A 212 -7.75 -1.93 19.65
CA ALA A 212 -7.87 -1.57 18.24
C ALA A 212 -6.77 -2.21 17.38
N ALA A 213 -5.54 -2.30 17.89
CA ALA A 213 -4.44 -2.97 17.20
C ALA A 213 -4.69 -4.47 17.04
N ASP A 214 -5.22 -5.14 18.06
CA ASP A 214 -5.61 -6.56 18.00
C ASP A 214 -6.71 -6.82 16.97
N GLU A 215 -7.59 -5.85 16.76
CA GLU A 215 -8.63 -5.89 15.73
C GLU A 215 -8.15 -5.38 14.35
N GLY A 216 -6.85 -5.06 14.19
CA GLY A 216 -6.27 -4.57 12.94
C GLY A 216 -6.78 -3.18 12.55
N VAL A 217 -7.10 -2.30 13.51
CA VAL A 217 -7.53 -0.92 13.29
C VAL A 217 -6.46 0.06 13.77
N PRO A 218 -5.60 0.58 12.89
CA PRO A 218 -4.61 1.58 13.26
C PRO A 218 -5.27 2.87 13.71
N ILE A 219 -4.66 3.53 14.72
CA ILE A 219 -5.05 4.83 15.23
C ILE A 219 -3.96 5.84 14.88
N TYR A 220 -4.31 6.86 14.14
CA TYR A 220 -3.45 8.00 13.82
C TYR A 220 -3.88 9.19 14.68
N THR A 221 -2.92 9.83 15.33
CA THR A 221 -3.19 10.99 16.21
C THR A 221 -2.67 12.26 15.58
N VAL A 222 -3.48 13.31 15.62
CA VAL A 222 -3.14 14.67 15.21
C VAL A 222 -3.28 15.56 16.44
N ALA A 223 -2.15 16.00 17.00
CA ALA A 223 -2.14 16.92 18.11
C ALA A 223 -2.51 18.34 17.65
N LEU A 224 -3.37 19.00 18.43
CA LEU A 224 -3.84 20.36 18.18
C LEU A 224 -3.37 21.24 19.34
N GLY A 225 -2.45 22.12 19.06
CA GLY A 225 -1.86 23.04 20.06
C GLY A 225 -0.45 23.45 19.66
N THR A 226 0.12 24.41 20.40
CA THR A 226 1.54 24.77 20.32
C THR A 226 2.25 24.10 21.48
N ASP A 227 3.43 23.52 21.23
CA ASP A 227 4.35 23.15 22.31
C ASP A 227 4.81 24.44 22.99
N GLU A 228 4.40 24.66 24.25
CA GLU A 228 5.04 25.61 25.17
C GLU A 228 6.17 24.95 25.96
#